data_88669239058d845c090d55983ddc990f
#
_entry.id   88669239058d845c090d55983ddc990f
#
_cell.length_a   1.000
_cell.length_b   1.000
_cell.length_c   1.000
_cell.angle_alpha   90.00
_cell.angle_beta   90.00
_cell.angle_gamma   90.00
#
_symmetry.space_group_name_H-M   'P 1'
#
loop_
_entity.id
_entity.type
_entity.pdbx_description
1 polymer ?
#
loop_
_entity_poly.entity_id
_entity_poly.type
_entity_poly.pdbx_seq_one_letter_code
_entity_poly.pdbx_strand_id
1 'polypeptide(L)'
;MACTPEPVKVFYFMKNINAKVWFDIPNYEGLYSVTWDGEVYSWIRKKILKPDLAKGYLRVTLCKNKIYKRYTVHRLVALVFIDNPYNKKFVNHIDGNKQNNCVRNLEWCTSSENEKHSHFVLNKISAISKLTLNMETGIFYDSITKAANSHNIKPTTLHSRLNGQNKNNTTFINV
;
A
#
# COMPACT_ATOMS: atom_id res chain seq x y z
N MET A 1 -18.71 8.14 -7.15
CA MET A 1 -19.09 6.97 -8.00
C MET A 1 -19.22 5.76 -7.09
N ALA A 2 -20.37 5.08 -7.10
CA ALA A 2 -20.60 3.89 -6.27
C ALA A 2 -19.69 2.74 -6.73
N CYS A 3 -19.02 2.11 -5.77
CA CYS A 3 -18.16 0.95 -6.02
C CYS A 3 -19.04 -0.28 -6.19
N THR A 4 -19.41 -0.65 -7.43
CA THR A 4 -20.10 -1.91 -7.71
C THR A 4 -19.10 -2.90 -8.31
N PRO A 5 -18.92 -4.10 -7.74
CA PRO A 5 -17.99 -5.09 -8.29
C PRO A 5 -18.63 -5.88 -9.43
N GLU A 6 -17.81 -6.31 -10.40
CA GLU A 6 -18.13 -7.48 -11.21
C GLU A 6 -17.99 -8.76 -10.38
N PRO A 7 -18.77 -9.81 -10.67
CA PRO A 7 -18.85 -10.97 -9.79
C PRO A 7 -17.56 -11.79 -9.85
N VAL A 8 -16.81 -11.78 -8.75
CA VAL A 8 -15.72 -12.73 -8.53
C VAL A 8 -16.27 -13.90 -7.71
N LYS A 9 -16.03 -15.11 -8.22
CA LYS A 9 -16.40 -16.41 -7.65
C LYS A 9 -16.02 -16.49 -6.17
N VAL A 10 -16.94 -16.88 -5.34
CA VAL A 10 -16.91 -17.95 -4.33
C VAL A 10 -18.17 -17.83 -3.49
N PHE A 11 -18.80 -18.95 -3.14
CA PHE A 11 -20.00 -19.06 -2.30
C PHE A 11 -19.74 -18.58 -0.87
N TYR A 12 -19.72 -17.27 -0.67
CA TYR A 12 -19.85 -16.70 0.65
C TYR A 12 -21.34 -16.44 0.92
N PHE A 13 -21.82 -16.78 2.11
CA PHE A 13 -23.18 -16.45 2.52
C PHE A 13 -23.35 -14.94 2.45
N MET A 14 -24.13 -14.49 1.45
CA MET A 14 -24.49 -13.09 1.31
C MET A 14 -25.61 -12.76 2.28
N LYS A 15 -25.44 -11.70 3.04
CA LYS A 15 -26.45 -11.17 3.96
C LYS A 15 -26.75 -9.72 3.60
N ASN A 16 -28.02 -9.38 3.47
CA ASN A 16 -28.45 -8.01 3.22
C ASN A 16 -28.87 -7.34 4.53
N ILE A 17 -28.19 -6.27 4.91
CA ILE A 17 -28.57 -5.41 6.01
C ILE A 17 -28.45 -3.95 5.55
N ASN A 18 -29.53 -3.17 5.77
CA ASN A 18 -29.55 -1.75 5.41
C ASN A 18 -29.15 -1.46 3.95
N ALA A 19 -29.67 -2.26 3.00
CA ALA A 19 -29.36 -2.19 1.58
C ALA A 19 -27.86 -2.42 1.21
N LYS A 20 -27.03 -2.92 2.15
CA LYS A 20 -25.65 -3.34 1.91
C LYS A 20 -25.52 -4.84 1.86
N VAL A 21 -24.67 -5.32 0.95
CA VAL A 21 -24.35 -6.75 0.81
C VAL A 21 -23.07 -7.04 1.60
N TRP A 22 -23.18 -8.02 2.51
CA TRP A 22 -22.13 -8.43 3.42
C TRP A 22 -21.64 -9.83 3.07
N PHE A 23 -20.33 -10.02 3.02
CA PHE A 23 -19.70 -11.30 2.69
C PHE A 23 -18.92 -11.81 3.89
N ASP A 24 -19.11 -13.07 4.24
CA ASP A 24 -18.45 -13.66 5.40
C ASP A 24 -16.93 -13.68 5.21
N ILE A 25 -16.20 -13.34 6.28
CA ILE A 25 -14.75 -13.38 6.29
C ILE A 25 -14.28 -14.83 6.46
N PRO A 26 -13.39 -15.36 5.62
CA PRO A 26 -12.86 -16.72 5.75
C PRO A 26 -12.31 -17.01 7.14
N ASN A 27 -12.62 -18.17 7.67
CA ASN A 27 -12.36 -18.62 9.05
C ASN A 27 -13.12 -17.87 10.16
N TYR A 28 -14.00 -16.92 9.80
CA TYR A 28 -14.87 -16.16 10.70
C TYR A 28 -16.33 -16.18 10.22
N GLU A 29 -16.72 -17.19 9.45
CA GLU A 29 -18.05 -17.36 8.89
C GLU A 29 -19.13 -17.26 9.97
N GLY A 30 -20.18 -16.49 9.72
CA GLY A 30 -21.25 -16.25 10.68
C GLY A 30 -20.89 -15.34 11.87
N LEU A 31 -19.62 -15.01 12.08
CA LEU A 31 -19.15 -14.14 13.16
C LEU A 31 -18.86 -12.72 12.68
N TYR A 32 -18.23 -12.60 11.50
CA TYR A 32 -17.88 -11.32 10.90
C TYR A 32 -18.02 -11.36 9.38
N SER A 33 -18.47 -10.26 8.82
CA SER A 33 -18.57 -10.07 7.38
C SER A 33 -17.97 -8.72 6.98
N VAL A 34 -17.59 -8.59 5.71
CA VAL A 34 -17.02 -7.39 5.13
C VAL A 34 -17.74 -6.99 3.85
N THR A 35 -17.80 -5.69 3.56
CA THR A 35 -18.30 -5.16 2.30
C THR A 35 -17.14 -4.88 1.33
N TRP A 36 -17.44 -4.68 0.04
CA TRP A 36 -16.43 -4.35 -1.00
C TRP A 36 -15.76 -2.99 -0.80
N ASP A 37 -16.33 -2.11 0.02
CA ASP A 37 -15.80 -0.78 0.37
C ASP A 37 -15.04 -0.79 1.71
N GLY A 38 -14.95 -1.95 2.39
CA GLY A 38 -14.12 -2.15 3.57
C GLY A 38 -14.82 -1.91 4.91
N GLU A 39 -16.14 -1.84 4.96
CA GLU A 39 -16.84 -1.90 6.24
C GLU A 39 -16.82 -3.34 6.79
N VAL A 40 -16.60 -3.49 8.09
CA VAL A 40 -16.59 -4.80 8.77
C VAL A 40 -17.70 -4.85 9.79
N TYR A 41 -18.57 -5.85 9.66
CA TYR A 41 -19.71 -6.07 10.58
C TYR A 41 -19.45 -7.23 11.53
N SER A 42 -19.81 -7.05 12.79
CA SER A 42 -19.82 -8.11 13.81
C SER A 42 -21.24 -8.61 14.07
N TRP A 43 -21.50 -9.85 13.70
CA TRP A 43 -22.79 -10.52 13.97
C TRP A 43 -23.01 -10.78 15.46
N ILE A 44 -21.92 -10.96 16.21
CA ILE A 44 -21.96 -11.15 17.68
C ILE A 44 -22.41 -9.86 18.36
N ARG A 45 -21.84 -8.72 17.95
CA ARG A 45 -22.12 -7.38 18.53
C ARG A 45 -23.25 -6.65 17.80
N LYS A 46 -23.75 -7.19 16.69
CA LYS A 46 -24.80 -6.61 15.82
C LYS A 46 -24.48 -5.16 15.41
N LYS A 47 -23.22 -4.88 15.07
CA LYS A 47 -22.78 -3.54 14.68
C LYS A 47 -21.58 -3.54 13.74
N ILE A 48 -21.43 -2.45 12.99
CA ILE A 48 -20.20 -2.16 12.24
C ILE A 48 -19.06 -1.88 13.22
N LEU A 49 -17.92 -2.51 13.00
CA LEU A 49 -16.72 -2.27 13.81
C LEU A 49 -16.09 -0.94 13.42
N LYS A 50 -15.78 -0.10 14.41
CA LYS A 50 -14.99 1.11 14.20
C LYS A 50 -13.51 0.70 14.05
N PRO A 51 -12.86 0.95 12.87
CA PRO A 51 -11.45 0.63 12.72
C PRO A 51 -10.57 1.59 13.51
N ASP A 52 -9.42 1.13 13.95
CA ASP A 52 -8.32 1.94 14.46
C ASP A 52 -7.29 2.21 13.35
N LEU A 53 -6.56 3.32 13.45
CA LEU A 53 -5.53 3.70 12.49
C LEU A 53 -4.14 3.32 13.02
N ALA A 54 -3.38 2.54 12.24
CA ALA A 54 -2.01 2.20 12.58
C ALA A 54 -1.10 2.18 11.36
N LYS A 55 -0.01 2.93 11.43
CA LYS A 55 0.95 3.12 10.32
C LYS A 55 0.26 3.53 9.00
N GLY A 56 -0.83 4.30 9.12
CA GLY A 56 -1.64 4.76 8.00
C GLY A 56 -2.71 3.77 7.51
N TYR A 57 -2.77 2.53 8.03
CA TYR A 57 -3.75 1.52 7.65
C TYR A 57 -4.90 1.43 8.65
N LEU A 58 -6.13 1.25 8.14
CA LEU A 58 -7.29 0.93 8.95
C LEU A 58 -7.24 -0.55 9.40
N ARG A 59 -7.47 -0.79 10.69
CA ARG A 59 -7.44 -2.12 11.30
C ARG A 59 -8.68 -2.38 12.13
N VAL A 60 -9.06 -3.65 12.22
CA VAL A 60 -10.10 -4.15 13.11
C VAL A 60 -9.59 -5.33 13.93
N THR A 61 -10.16 -5.51 15.11
CA THR A 61 -9.88 -6.68 15.95
C THR A 61 -11.03 -7.66 15.85
N LEU A 62 -10.76 -8.86 15.39
CA LEU A 62 -11.70 -9.98 15.32
C LEU A 62 -11.43 -10.95 16.48
N CYS A 63 -12.48 -11.54 17.01
CA CYS A 63 -12.42 -12.51 18.11
C CYS A 63 -13.10 -13.82 17.69
N LYS A 64 -12.39 -14.94 17.83
CA LYS A 64 -12.96 -16.28 17.70
C LYS A 64 -12.39 -17.16 18.83
N ASN A 65 -13.24 -17.89 19.51
CA ASN A 65 -12.85 -18.76 20.62
C ASN A 65 -12.02 -18.03 21.72
N LYS A 66 -12.43 -16.81 22.07
CA LYS A 66 -11.74 -15.93 23.02
C LYS A 66 -10.33 -15.47 22.57
N ILE A 67 -9.91 -15.80 21.34
CA ILE A 67 -8.64 -15.37 20.77
C ILE A 67 -8.89 -14.13 19.94
N TYR A 68 -8.18 -13.04 20.27
CA TYR A 68 -8.28 -11.76 19.58
C TYR A 68 -7.14 -11.61 18.57
N LYS A 69 -7.46 -11.34 17.30
CA LYS A 69 -6.48 -11.06 16.25
C LYS A 69 -6.79 -9.74 15.55
N ARG A 70 -5.75 -8.96 15.27
CA ARG A 70 -5.85 -7.71 14.54
C ARG A 70 -5.61 -7.94 13.05
N TYR A 71 -6.49 -7.39 12.24
CA TYR A 71 -6.41 -7.47 10.78
C TYR A 71 -6.49 -6.08 10.17
N THR A 72 -5.73 -5.81 9.13
CA THR A 72 -5.90 -4.62 8.31
C THR A 72 -7.09 -4.81 7.39
N VAL A 73 -7.92 -3.77 7.26
CA VAL A 73 -9.18 -3.85 6.50
C VAL A 73 -8.92 -4.22 5.03
N HIS A 74 -7.95 -3.59 4.37
CA HIS A 74 -7.61 -3.90 2.97
C HIS A 74 -7.29 -5.38 2.74
N ARG A 75 -6.63 -6.05 3.71
CA ARG A 75 -6.35 -7.49 3.60
C ARG A 75 -7.60 -8.34 3.74
N LEU A 76 -8.57 -7.95 4.58
CA LEU A 76 -9.85 -8.64 4.70
C LEU A 76 -10.64 -8.51 3.40
N VAL A 77 -10.67 -7.31 2.81
CA VAL A 77 -11.33 -7.08 1.51
C VAL A 77 -10.64 -7.90 0.41
N ALA A 78 -9.32 -7.82 0.31
CA ALA A 78 -8.59 -8.58 -0.71
C ALA A 78 -8.80 -10.10 -0.56
N LEU A 79 -8.81 -10.61 0.68
CA LEU A 79 -9.02 -12.04 0.96
C LEU A 79 -10.40 -12.53 0.51
N VAL A 80 -11.43 -11.68 0.61
CA VAL A 80 -12.81 -12.05 0.29
C VAL A 80 -13.12 -11.85 -1.19
N PHE A 81 -12.57 -10.81 -1.82
CA PHE A 81 -13.04 -10.35 -3.13
C PHE A 81 -12.04 -10.51 -4.27
N ILE A 82 -10.74 -10.71 -3.98
CA ILE A 82 -9.70 -10.72 -5.01
C ILE A 82 -9.03 -12.09 -5.05
N ASP A 83 -9.09 -12.75 -6.20
CA ASP A 83 -8.41 -14.03 -6.40
C ASP A 83 -6.88 -13.86 -6.28
N ASN A 84 -6.24 -14.83 -5.62
CA ASN A 84 -4.78 -14.85 -5.45
C ASN A 84 -4.17 -16.18 -5.90
N PRO A 85 -4.25 -16.51 -7.20
CA PRO A 85 -3.80 -17.81 -7.71
C PRO A 85 -2.30 -18.04 -7.56
N TYR A 86 -1.52 -16.94 -7.47
CA TYR A 86 -0.06 -16.99 -7.33
C TYR A 86 0.42 -16.87 -5.87
N ASN A 87 -0.48 -16.91 -4.90
CA ASN A 87 -0.16 -16.82 -3.46
C ASN A 87 0.71 -15.60 -3.09
N LYS A 88 0.46 -14.45 -3.72
CA LYS A 88 1.17 -13.20 -3.45
C LYS A 88 0.92 -12.75 -2.02
N LYS A 89 1.97 -12.24 -1.34
CA LYS A 89 1.93 -11.97 0.11
C LYS A 89 1.42 -10.57 0.49
N PHE A 90 1.49 -9.62 -0.42
CA PHE A 90 1.18 -8.21 -0.15
C PHE A 90 -0.09 -7.79 -0.86
N VAL A 91 -0.77 -6.81 -0.30
CA VAL A 91 -1.89 -6.12 -0.93
C VAL A 91 -1.48 -4.66 -1.09
N ASN A 92 -1.53 -4.18 -2.34
CA ASN A 92 -1.23 -2.81 -2.72
C ASN A 92 -2.50 -1.99 -2.83
N HIS A 93 -2.40 -0.68 -2.53
CA HIS A 93 -3.42 0.32 -2.84
C HIS A 93 -3.01 1.02 -4.14
N ILE A 94 -3.80 0.84 -5.19
CA ILE A 94 -3.48 1.33 -6.55
C ILE A 94 -3.31 2.86 -6.57
N ASP A 95 -4.14 3.58 -5.82
CA ASP A 95 -4.07 5.04 -5.68
C ASP A 95 -3.03 5.52 -4.63
N GLY A 96 -2.37 4.60 -3.93
CA GLY A 96 -1.44 4.89 -2.84
C GLY A 96 -2.09 5.36 -1.52
N ASN A 97 -3.41 5.52 -1.48
CA ASN A 97 -4.14 5.90 -0.28
C ASN A 97 -4.45 4.68 0.58
N LYS A 98 -3.72 4.50 1.67
CA LYS A 98 -3.83 3.37 2.59
C LYS A 98 -5.19 3.25 3.31
N GLN A 99 -6.04 4.26 3.21
CA GLN A 99 -7.37 4.29 3.82
C GLN A 99 -8.49 3.98 2.81
N ASN A 100 -8.19 4.01 1.51
CA ASN A 100 -9.14 3.63 0.46
C ASN A 100 -9.15 2.11 0.26
N ASN A 101 -9.97 1.42 1.05
CA ASN A 101 -10.05 -0.05 1.06
C ASN A 101 -11.10 -0.61 0.09
N CYS A 102 -11.58 0.18 -0.87
CA CYS A 102 -12.47 -0.31 -1.92
C CYS A 102 -11.77 -1.41 -2.75
N VAL A 103 -12.46 -2.50 -3.04
CA VAL A 103 -11.92 -3.65 -3.79
C VAL A 103 -11.25 -3.26 -5.11
N ARG A 104 -11.81 -2.27 -5.82
CA ARG A 104 -11.26 -1.76 -7.10
C ARG A 104 -9.91 -1.06 -6.96
N ASN A 105 -9.58 -0.64 -5.75
CA ASN A 105 -8.32 0.02 -5.42
C ASN A 105 -7.28 -0.93 -4.85
N LEU A 106 -7.58 -2.23 -4.76
CA LEU A 106 -6.70 -3.22 -4.14
C LEU A 106 -6.27 -4.27 -5.14
N GLU A 107 -5.02 -4.71 -5.02
CA GLU A 107 -4.47 -5.81 -5.79
C GLU A 107 -3.49 -6.63 -4.96
N TRP A 108 -3.44 -7.95 -5.22
CA TRP A 108 -2.39 -8.79 -4.67
C TRP A 108 -1.08 -8.56 -5.41
N CYS A 109 0.01 -8.34 -4.69
CA CYS A 109 1.31 -8.07 -5.27
C CYS A 109 2.45 -8.78 -4.53
N THR A 110 3.59 -8.89 -5.19
CA THR A 110 4.87 -9.22 -4.59
C THR A 110 5.51 -7.95 -4.00
N SER A 111 6.56 -8.11 -3.19
CA SER A 111 7.31 -6.96 -2.66
C SER A 111 7.90 -6.10 -3.78
N SER A 112 8.48 -6.75 -4.81
CA SER A 112 9.09 -6.06 -5.95
C SER A 112 8.08 -5.27 -6.78
N GLU A 113 6.88 -5.85 -7.04
CA GLU A 113 5.79 -5.15 -7.74
C GLU A 113 5.31 -3.93 -6.94
N ASN A 114 5.13 -4.08 -5.63
CA ASN A 114 4.70 -2.99 -4.75
C ASN A 114 5.73 -1.85 -4.69
N GLU A 115 7.01 -2.19 -4.66
CA GLU A 115 8.09 -1.21 -4.69
C GLU A 115 8.15 -0.47 -6.02
N LYS A 116 8.06 -1.18 -7.14
CA LYS A 116 7.98 -0.57 -8.49
C LYS A 116 6.78 0.38 -8.60
N HIS A 117 5.60 -0.07 -8.17
CA HIS A 117 4.39 0.77 -8.16
C HIS A 117 4.60 2.05 -7.34
N SER A 118 5.19 1.94 -6.14
CA SER A 118 5.52 3.11 -5.31
C SER A 118 6.45 4.10 -6.00
N HIS A 119 7.46 3.61 -6.74
CA HIS A 119 8.42 4.47 -7.43
C HIS A 119 7.88 5.07 -8.73
N PHE A 120 7.27 4.23 -9.59
CA PHE A 120 6.91 4.64 -10.94
C PHE A 120 5.50 5.23 -11.06
N VAL A 121 4.54 4.69 -10.32
CA VAL A 121 3.13 5.11 -10.42
C VAL A 121 2.82 6.23 -9.42
N LEU A 122 3.29 6.08 -8.18
CA LEU A 122 3.04 7.08 -7.14
C LEU A 122 4.10 8.18 -7.08
N ASN A 123 5.04 8.21 -8.02
CA ASN A 123 6.13 9.21 -8.10
C ASN A 123 6.85 9.44 -6.77
N LYS A 124 6.99 8.39 -5.96
CA LYS A 124 7.77 8.46 -4.73
C LYS A 124 9.25 8.46 -5.09
N ILE A 125 9.78 9.66 -5.29
CA ILE A 125 11.20 9.87 -5.52
C ILE A 125 11.95 9.45 -4.25
N SER A 126 12.86 8.47 -4.38
CA SER A 126 13.75 8.12 -3.27
C SER A 126 14.67 9.30 -2.97
N ALA A 127 15.18 9.38 -1.73
CA ALA A 127 16.12 10.45 -1.35
C ALA A 127 17.38 10.49 -2.25
N ILE A 128 17.68 9.38 -2.95
CA ILE A 128 18.81 9.24 -3.89
C ILE A 128 18.44 9.70 -5.32
N SER A 129 17.13 9.85 -5.62
CA SER A 129 16.62 10.26 -6.94
C SER A 129 16.38 11.76 -7.03
N LYS A 130 17.15 12.57 -6.31
CA LYS A 130 17.09 14.03 -6.44
C LYS A 130 17.76 14.47 -7.74
N LEU A 131 17.13 15.42 -8.42
CA LEU A 131 17.74 16.07 -9.57
C LEU A 131 19.07 16.70 -9.13
N THR A 132 20.12 16.42 -9.87
CA THR A 132 21.47 16.89 -9.53
C THR A 132 22.03 17.66 -10.71
N LEU A 133 22.44 18.89 -10.48
CA LEU A 133 23.09 19.76 -11.49
C LEU A 133 24.59 19.74 -11.28
N ASN A 134 25.34 19.55 -12.37
CA ASN A 134 26.76 19.87 -12.40
C ASN A 134 26.93 21.35 -12.81
N MET A 135 27.38 22.16 -11.88
CA MET A 135 27.53 23.62 -12.07
C MET A 135 28.60 24.00 -13.09
N GLU A 136 29.59 23.13 -13.33
CA GLU A 136 30.66 23.38 -14.29
C GLU A 136 30.23 23.13 -15.73
N THR A 137 29.45 22.03 -15.94
CA THR A 137 29.03 21.61 -17.29
C THR A 137 27.59 22.01 -17.63
N GLY A 138 26.80 22.46 -16.65
CA GLY A 138 25.37 22.74 -16.80
C GLY A 138 24.49 21.50 -17.03
N ILE A 139 25.04 20.28 -16.88
CA ILE A 139 24.33 19.03 -17.15
C ILE A 139 23.48 18.65 -15.95
N PHE A 140 22.21 18.38 -16.21
CA PHE A 140 21.26 17.80 -15.23
C PHE A 140 21.30 16.26 -15.26
N TYR A 141 21.28 15.68 -14.09
CA TYR A 141 21.19 14.24 -13.89
C TYR A 141 19.90 13.91 -13.13
N ASP A 142 19.16 12.89 -13.56
CA ASP A 142 17.89 12.45 -12.94
C ASP A 142 18.09 11.89 -11.52
N SER A 143 19.31 11.64 -11.12
CA SER A 143 19.62 11.13 -9.79
C SER A 143 21.07 11.36 -9.39
N ILE A 144 21.31 11.44 -8.09
CA ILE A 144 22.67 11.51 -7.52
C ILE A 144 23.52 10.30 -7.98
N THR A 145 22.89 9.12 -8.15
CA THR A 145 23.58 7.91 -8.61
C THR A 145 24.11 8.07 -10.03
N LYS A 146 23.30 8.61 -10.95
CA LYS A 146 23.73 8.84 -12.34
C LYS A 146 24.84 9.90 -12.38
N ALA A 147 24.70 10.99 -11.64
CA ALA A 147 25.72 12.02 -11.51
C ALA A 147 27.04 11.47 -10.96
N ALA A 148 26.98 10.66 -9.91
CA ALA A 148 28.16 10.04 -9.31
C ALA A 148 28.87 9.08 -10.27
N ASN A 149 28.12 8.21 -10.93
CA ASN A 149 28.67 7.23 -11.87
C ASN A 149 29.34 7.88 -13.07
N SER A 150 28.79 8.99 -13.61
CA SER A 150 29.36 9.71 -14.73
C SER A 150 30.73 10.37 -14.41
N HIS A 151 31.04 10.53 -13.13
CA HIS A 151 32.29 11.15 -12.64
C HIS A 151 33.14 10.21 -11.79
N ASN A 152 32.89 8.90 -11.84
CA ASN A 152 33.59 7.87 -11.06
C ASN A 152 33.59 8.13 -9.53
N ILE A 153 32.54 8.74 -9.00
CA ILE A 153 32.36 8.99 -7.58
C ILE A 153 31.42 7.91 -7.02
N LYS A 154 31.69 7.40 -5.82
CA LYS A 154 30.74 6.51 -5.15
C LYS A 154 29.43 7.25 -4.85
N PRO A 155 28.23 6.72 -5.23
CA PRO A 155 26.95 7.39 -5.00
C PRO A 155 26.71 7.80 -3.55
N THR A 156 27.11 6.96 -2.58
CA THR A 156 27.03 7.27 -1.13
C THR A 156 27.89 8.47 -0.74
N THR A 157 29.07 8.61 -1.35
CA THR A 157 29.96 9.74 -1.10
C THR A 157 29.39 11.04 -1.65
N LEU A 158 28.85 11.04 -2.87
CA LEU A 158 28.22 12.23 -3.45
C LEU A 158 26.96 12.59 -2.66
N HIS A 159 26.15 11.61 -2.26
CA HIS A 159 24.96 11.82 -1.44
C HIS A 159 25.28 12.50 -0.08
N SER A 160 26.30 12.04 0.64
CA SER A 160 26.67 12.66 1.91
C SER A 160 27.24 14.06 1.76
N ARG A 161 27.92 14.37 0.65
CA ARG A 161 28.40 15.72 0.32
C ARG A 161 27.23 16.67 0.02
N LEU A 162 26.28 16.23 -0.81
CA LEU A 162 25.13 17.04 -1.20
C LEU A 162 24.13 17.27 -0.07
N ASN A 163 24.10 16.39 0.94
CA ASN A 163 23.27 16.55 2.13
C ASN A 163 23.98 17.25 3.30
N GLY A 164 25.18 17.78 3.09
CA GLY A 164 25.91 18.55 4.10
C GLY A 164 26.54 17.71 5.22
N GLN A 165 26.53 16.38 5.13
CA GLN A 165 27.19 15.50 6.10
C GLN A 165 28.73 15.54 5.97
N ASN A 166 29.23 15.81 4.77
CA ASN A 166 30.62 16.00 4.46
C ASN A 166 30.81 17.27 3.61
N LYS A 167 32.03 17.87 3.67
CA LYS A 167 32.34 19.01 2.83
C LYS A 167 32.15 18.64 1.35
N ASN A 168 31.30 19.42 0.65
CA ASN A 168 31.12 19.25 -0.79
C ASN A 168 32.25 19.96 -1.54
N ASN A 169 33.18 19.19 -2.03
CA ASN A 169 34.30 19.64 -2.91
C ASN A 169 34.06 19.22 -4.36
N THR A 170 32.84 19.02 -4.76
CA THR A 170 32.43 18.73 -6.13
C THR A 170 31.65 19.91 -6.72
N THR A 171 31.48 19.90 -8.02
CA THR A 171 30.70 20.90 -8.78
C THR A 171 29.19 20.60 -8.77
N PHE A 172 28.77 19.56 -8.06
CA PHE A 172 27.36 19.11 -8.00
C PHE A 172 26.57 19.82 -6.92
N ILE A 173 25.30 20.13 -7.25
CA ILE A 173 24.30 20.64 -6.32
C ILE A 173 22.98 19.86 -6.49
N ASN A 174 22.18 19.78 -5.44
CA ASN A 174 20.78 19.34 -5.54
C ASN A 174 19.92 20.49 -6.04
N VAL A 175 18.99 20.19 -6.95
CA VAL A 175 18.01 21.14 -7.52
C VAL A 175 16.61 20.76 -7.08
#